data_4157507b00ca0f65c7d12c6963f8f0f8
#
_entry.id   4157507b00ca0f65c7d12c6963f8f0f8
#
_cell.length_a   1.000
_cell.length_b   1.000
_cell.length_c   1.000
_cell.angle_alpha   90.00
_cell.angle_beta   90.00
_cell.angle_gamma   90.00
#
_symmetry.space_group_name_H-M   'P 1'
#
loop_
_entity.id
_entity.type
_entity.pdbx_description
1 polymer ?
#
loop_
_entity_poly.entity_id
_entity_poly.type
_entity_poly.pdbx_seq_one_letter_code
_entity_poly.pdbx_strand_id
1 'polypeptide(L)'
;VYTGYAALSYTTPYMTEMFGLSVATAGVLGTVRTQILKAIGGPIGGMLSQKFGSATRIIRWGCIAMTFSLMAFLLMPANSSFLLLMIGNMMIFAGIIFALRGIYFSTIKEGKTPATLVGAVAGFISFVGYMPDSFIYTLIGHWLDKYPGGTGYQYMFMYMILFSVLGIFISTILIRYMKRNNGVYPVPSK
;
A
#
# COMPACT_ATOMS: atom_id res chain seq x y z
N VAL A 1 -0.49 0.49 4.16
CA VAL A 1 0.61 0.78 3.20
C VAL A 1 1.73 -0.24 3.36
N TYR A 2 2.29 -0.44 4.57
CA TYR A 2 3.40 -1.38 4.81
C TYR A 2 2.98 -2.84 4.58
N THR A 3 1.80 -3.23 5.03
CA THR A 3 1.21 -4.53 4.74
C THR A 3 1.15 -4.81 3.22
N GLY A 4 0.73 -3.81 2.43
CA GLY A 4 0.74 -3.91 0.97
C GLY A 4 2.15 -4.03 0.38
N TYR A 5 3.15 -3.43 1.01
CA TYR A 5 4.55 -3.57 0.59
C TYR A 5 5.06 -5.01 0.78
N ALA A 6 4.70 -5.68 1.85
CA ALA A 6 5.01 -7.09 2.04
C ALA A 6 4.38 -7.95 0.92
N ALA A 7 3.13 -7.66 0.52
CA ALA A 7 2.48 -8.35 -0.60
C ALA A 7 3.28 -8.22 -1.91
N LEU A 8 3.91 -7.06 -2.15
CA LEU A 8 4.75 -6.89 -3.34
C LEU A 8 5.88 -7.92 -3.44
N SER A 9 6.47 -8.32 -2.33
CA SER A 9 7.54 -9.33 -2.32
C SER A 9 7.03 -10.68 -2.80
N TYR A 10 5.78 -11.02 -2.51
CA TYR A 10 5.16 -12.29 -2.89
C TYR A 10 4.47 -12.27 -4.25
N THR A 11 4.29 -11.12 -4.89
CA THR A 11 3.70 -11.08 -6.24
C THR A 11 4.64 -11.68 -7.30
N THR A 12 5.96 -11.66 -7.08
CA THR A 12 6.93 -12.30 -7.99
C THR A 12 6.80 -13.83 -7.96
N PRO A 13 6.91 -14.53 -6.81
CA PRO A 13 6.65 -15.96 -6.75
C PRO A 13 5.23 -16.33 -7.18
N TYR A 14 4.22 -15.52 -6.86
CA TYR A 14 2.85 -15.72 -7.34
C TYR A 14 2.78 -15.80 -8.87
N MET A 15 3.44 -14.89 -9.59
CA MET A 15 3.48 -14.90 -11.05
C MET A 15 4.20 -16.15 -11.60
N THR A 16 5.25 -16.60 -10.92
CA THR A 16 6.00 -17.79 -11.32
C THR A 16 5.18 -19.06 -11.11
N GLU A 17 4.56 -19.22 -9.94
CA GLU A 17 3.83 -20.43 -9.57
C GLU A 17 2.48 -20.56 -10.26
N MET A 18 1.74 -19.44 -10.37
CA MET A 18 0.36 -19.47 -10.85
C MET A 18 0.25 -19.25 -12.37
N PHE A 19 1.17 -18.51 -12.97
CA PHE A 19 1.13 -18.17 -14.39
C PHE A 19 2.28 -18.78 -15.20
N GLY A 20 3.16 -19.56 -14.58
CA GLY A 20 4.28 -20.23 -15.24
C GLY A 20 5.35 -19.28 -15.78
N LEU A 21 5.45 -18.04 -15.22
CA LEU A 21 6.46 -17.10 -15.63
C LEU A 21 7.85 -17.62 -15.22
N SER A 22 8.84 -17.51 -16.11
CA SER A 22 10.20 -17.94 -15.77
C SER A 22 10.74 -17.13 -14.59
N VAL A 23 11.50 -17.77 -13.69
CA VAL A 23 12.09 -17.11 -12.51
C VAL A 23 12.94 -15.91 -12.92
N ALA A 24 13.68 -16.01 -14.04
CA ALA A 24 14.49 -14.91 -14.57
C ALA A 24 13.62 -13.72 -14.97
N THR A 25 12.55 -13.95 -15.75
CA THR A 25 11.62 -12.89 -16.19
C THR A 25 10.89 -12.27 -15.00
N ALA A 26 10.43 -13.09 -14.07
CA ALA A 26 9.76 -12.62 -12.85
C ALA A 26 10.69 -11.76 -11.98
N GLY A 27 11.97 -12.15 -11.87
CA GLY A 27 13.00 -11.39 -11.17
C GLY A 27 13.28 -10.03 -11.81
N VAL A 28 13.43 -10.00 -13.15
CA VAL A 28 13.62 -8.74 -13.89
C VAL A 28 12.42 -7.82 -13.71
N LEU A 29 11.19 -8.33 -13.88
CA LEU A 29 9.96 -7.55 -13.66
C LEU A 29 9.86 -7.04 -12.22
N GLY A 30 10.21 -7.86 -11.23
CA GLY A 30 10.25 -7.47 -9.82
C GLY A 30 11.26 -6.36 -9.54
N THR A 31 12.44 -6.42 -10.15
CA THR A 31 13.48 -5.39 -10.01
C THR A 31 13.07 -4.09 -10.70
N VAL A 32 12.65 -4.14 -11.96
CA VAL A 32 12.15 -2.99 -12.73
C VAL A 32 11.01 -2.30 -11.98
N ARG A 33 10.01 -3.07 -11.54
CA ARG A 33 8.90 -2.59 -10.72
C ARG A 33 9.39 -1.84 -9.49
N THR A 34 10.29 -2.46 -8.71
CA THR A 34 10.72 -1.90 -7.44
C THR A 34 11.57 -0.65 -7.64
N GLN A 35 12.52 -0.65 -8.57
CA GLN A 35 13.43 0.48 -8.76
C GLN A 35 12.75 1.65 -9.46
N ILE A 36 12.04 1.41 -10.56
CA ILE A 36 11.39 2.48 -11.32
C ILE A 36 10.21 3.07 -10.54
N LEU A 37 9.28 2.22 -10.08
CA LEU A 37 8.09 2.72 -9.40
C LEU A 37 8.38 3.32 -8.02
N LYS A 38 9.44 2.87 -7.35
CA LYS A 38 9.91 3.51 -6.11
C LYS A 38 10.46 4.91 -6.38
N ALA A 39 11.22 5.10 -7.46
CA ALA A 39 11.80 6.39 -7.82
C ALA A 39 10.72 7.43 -8.20
N ILE A 40 9.70 7.02 -8.97
CA ILE A 40 8.65 7.94 -9.46
C ILE A 40 7.41 8.01 -8.57
N GLY A 41 7.14 6.98 -7.77
CA GLY A 41 5.92 6.88 -6.96
C GLY A 41 5.81 7.98 -5.90
N GLY A 42 6.90 8.27 -5.19
CA GLY A 42 6.94 9.35 -4.21
C GLY A 42 6.62 10.72 -4.80
N PRO A 43 7.32 11.18 -5.84
CA PRO A 43 7.00 12.40 -6.56
C PRO A 43 5.56 12.47 -7.07
N ILE A 44 5.06 11.39 -7.69
CA ILE A 44 3.66 11.33 -8.17
C ILE A 44 2.68 11.49 -7.00
N GLY A 45 2.89 10.77 -5.90
CA GLY A 45 2.07 10.91 -4.69
C GLY A 45 2.08 12.34 -4.15
N GLY A 46 3.26 12.97 -4.11
CA GLY A 46 3.41 14.37 -3.70
C GLY A 46 2.64 15.35 -4.59
N MET A 47 2.78 15.22 -5.91
CA MET A 47 2.05 16.05 -6.89
C MET A 47 0.53 15.88 -6.76
N LEU A 48 0.05 14.63 -6.63
CA LEU A 48 -1.37 14.36 -6.40
C LEU A 48 -1.87 14.98 -5.10
N SER A 49 -1.08 14.86 -4.02
CA SER A 49 -1.42 15.46 -2.73
C SER A 49 -1.54 16.97 -2.80
N GLN A 50 -0.64 17.65 -3.52
CA GLN A 50 -0.70 19.09 -3.76
C GLN A 50 -1.91 19.47 -4.63
N LYS A 51 -2.12 18.77 -5.74
CA LYS A 51 -3.24 19.03 -6.67
C LYS A 51 -4.60 18.89 -6.00
N PHE A 52 -4.78 17.88 -5.16
CA PHE A 52 -6.04 17.63 -4.45
C PHE A 52 -6.12 18.28 -3.06
N GLY A 53 -5.07 18.98 -2.65
CA GLY A 53 -5.01 19.73 -1.40
C GLY A 53 -5.12 18.90 -0.12
N SER A 54 -4.94 17.55 -0.20
CA SER A 54 -5.00 16.69 0.98
C SER A 54 -4.35 15.33 0.73
N ALA A 55 -3.28 15.03 1.46
CA ALA A 55 -2.62 13.72 1.43
C ALA A 55 -3.55 12.62 1.98
N THR A 56 -4.32 12.92 3.01
CA THR A 56 -5.26 11.95 3.60
C THR A 56 -6.35 11.52 2.63
N ARG A 57 -6.85 12.43 1.76
CA ARG A 57 -7.79 12.07 0.70
C ARG A 57 -7.14 11.16 -0.33
N ILE A 58 -5.92 11.44 -0.74
CA ILE A 58 -5.18 10.59 -1.68
C ILE A 58 -4.92 9.21 -1.09
N ILE A 59 -4.56 9.13 0.20
CA ILE A 59 -4.40 7.85 0.90
C ILE A 59 -5.70 7.05 0.87
N ARG A 60 -6.85 7.67 1.12
CA ARG A 60 -8.15 7.00 1.03
C ARG A 60 -8.42 6.45 -0.37
N TRP A 61 -8.26 7.27 -1.41
CA TRP A 61 -8.45 6.84 -2.80
C TRP A 61 -7.44 5.77 -3.21
N GLY A 62 -6.19 5.88 -2.74
CA GLY A 62 -5.18 4.85 -2.95
C GLY A 62 -5.52 3.53 -2.29
N CYS A 63 -6.07 3.54 -1.06
CA CYS A 63 -6.56 2.32 -0.40
C CYS A 63 -7.74 1.70 -1.17
N ILE A 64 -8.67 2.51 -1.71
CA ILE A 64 -9.76 2.01 -2.55
C ILE A 64 -9.19 1.35 -3.81
N ALA A 65 -8.31 2.03 -4.54
CA ALA A 65 -7.67 1.49 -5.74
C ALA A 65 -6.86 0.21 -5.44
N MET A 66 -6.16 0.17 -4.29
CA MET A 66 -5.44 -1.01 -3.83
C MET A 66 -6.36 -2.18 -3.54
N THR A 67 -7.54 -1.94 -2.94
CA THR A 67 -8.56 -2.97 -2.71
C THR A 67 -9.04 -3.57 -4.03
N PHE A 68 -9.34 -2.74 -5.04
CA PHE A 68 -9.74 -3.23 -6.37
C PHE A 68 -8.62 -4.04 -7.05
N SER A 69 -7.38 -3.59 -6.96
CA SER A 69 -6.22 -4.31 -7.50
C SER A 69 -6.02 -5.67 -6.82
N LEU A 70 -6.17 -5.75 -5.49
CA LEU A 70 -6.10 -7.00 -4.73
C LEU A 70 -7.27 -7.95 -5.06
N MET A 71 -8.47 -7.40 -5.26
CA MET A 71 -9.62 -8.18 -5.75
C MET A 71 -9.36 -8.77 -7.13
N ALA A 72 -8.70 -8.04 -8.02
CA ALA A 72 -8.30 -8.56 -9.32
C ALA A 72 -7.34 -9.76 -9.18
N PHE A 73 -6.35 -9.71 -8.27
CA PHE A 73 -5.49 -10.86 -7.98
C PHE A 73 -6.25 -12.06 -7.42
N LEU A 74 -7.28 -11.82 -6.63
CA LEU A 74 -8.08 -12.88 -5.99
C LEU A 74 -9.06 -13.56 -6.96
N LEU A 75 -9.69 -12.78 -7.85
CA LEU A 75 -10.80 -13.24 -8.69
C LEU A 75 -10.35 -13.73 -10.07
N MET A 76 -9.17 -13.30 -10.55
CA MET A 76 -8.71 -13.73 -11.86
C MET A 76 -8.21 -15.17 -11.86
N PRO A 77 -8.69 -15.98 -12.82
CA PRO A 77 -8.20 -17.35 -12.97
C PRO A 77 -6.73 -17.37 -13.40
N ALA A 78 -5.97 -18.31 -12.84
CA ALA A 78 -4.57 -18.54 -13.17
C ALA A 78 -4.45 -19.18 -14.58
N ASN A 79 -4.62 -18.36 -15.61
CA ASN A 79 -4.53 -18.77 -17.01
C ASN A 79 -3.53 -17.86 -17.75
N SER A 80 -2.72 -18.43 -18.61
CA SER A 80 -1.72 -17.72 -19.41
C SER A 80 -2.32 -16.57 -20.25
N SER A 81 -3.58 -16.68 -20.65
CA SER A 81 -4.30 -15.62 -21.37
C SER A 81 -4.44 -14.31 -20.56
N PHE A 82 -4.43 -14.40 -19.24
CA PHE A 82 -4.54 -13.24 -18.34
C PHE A 82 -3.18 -12.74 -17.82
N LEU A 83 -2.07 -13.37 -18.23
CA LEU A 83 -0.74 -13.03 -17.73
C LEU A 83 -0.38 -11.56 -17.92
N LEU A 84 -0.59 -11.01 -19.12
CA LEU A 84 -0.26 -9.61 -19.42
C LEU A 84 -1.08 -8.64 -18.56
N LEU A 85 -2.35 -8.94 -18.37
CA LEU A 85 -3.25 -8.15 -17.54
C LEU A 85 -2.85 -8.19 -16.07
N MET A 86 -2.38 -9.34 -15.60
CA MET A 86 -1.88 -9.51 -14.24
C MET A 86 -0.56 -8.80 -14.00
N ILE A 87 0.35 -8.80 -14.99
CA ILE A 87 1.58 -8.00 -14.94
C ILE A 87 1.22 -6.50 -14.85
N GLY A 88 0.27 -6.04 -15.67
CA GLY A 88 -0.24 -4.66 -15.61
C GLY A 88 -0.83 -4.32 -14.23
N ASN A 89 -1.67 -5.20 -13.67
CA ASN A 89 -2.24 -5.03 -12.33
C ASN A 89 -1.15 -4.98 -11.26
N MET A 90 -0.11 -5.82 -11.36
CA MET A 90 1.03 -5.81 -10.45
C MET A 90 1.78 -4.48 -10.49
N MET A 91 1.96 -3.90 -11.67
CA MET A 91 2.61 -2.58 -11.83
C MET A 91 1.75 -1.47 -11.23
N ILE A 92 0.44 -1.47 -11.48
CA ILE A 92 -0.51 -0.51 -10.89
C ILE A 92 -0.51 -0.61 -9.37
N PHE A 93 -0.61 -1.82 -8.84
CA PHE A 93 -0.56 -2.09 -7.39
C PHE A 93 0.71 -1.54 -6.75
N ALA A 94 1.87 -1.81 -7.35
CA ALA A 94 3.15 -1.29 -6.88
C ALA A 94 3.21 0.24 -6.94
N GLY A 95 2.75 0.84 -8.03
CA GLY A 95 2.68 2.30 -8.19
C GLY A 95 1.85 2.96 -7.10
N ILE A 96 0.68 2.39 -6.78
CA ILE A 96 -0.17 2.88 -5.67
C ILE A 96 0.59 2.82 -4.35
N ILE A 97 1.23 1.69 -4.03
CA ILE A 97 1.96 1.53 -2.76
C ILE A 97 3.08 2.55 -2.64
N PHE A 98 3.90 2.72 -3.67
CA PHE A 98 5.01 3.67 -3.63
C PHE A 98 4.54 5.12 -3.59
N ALA A 99 3.45 5.47 -4.27
CA ALA A 99 2.83 6.79 -4.17
C ALA A 99 2.34 7.06 -2.74
N LEU A 100 1.63 6.11 -2.12
CA LEU A 100 1.15 6.24 -0.74
C LEU A 100 2.29 6.32 0.27
N ARG A 101 3.38 5.55 0.06
CA ARG A 101 4.58 5.64 0.90
C ARG A 101 5.26 7.01 0.84
N GLY A 102 5.19 7.69 -0.28
CA GLY A 102 5.76 9.03 -0.44
C GLY A 102 5.03 10.11 0.34
N ILE A 103 3.74 9.93 0.63
CA ILE A 103 2.89 10.99 1.19
C ILE A 103 2.35 10.72 2.59
N TYR A 104 2.53 9.53 3.16
CA TYR A 104 1.88 9.21 4.43
C TYR A 104 2.31 10.13 5.59
N PHE A 105 3.55 10.62 5.62
CA PHE A 105 3.98 11.62 6.61
C PHE A 105 3.38 13.01 6.40
N SER A 106 2.88 13.31 5.21
CA SER A 106 2.21 14.59 4.95
C SER A 106 0.91 14.75 5.75
N THR A 107 0.33 13.64 6.21
CA THR A 107 -0.85 13.64 7.11
C THR A 107 -0.57 14.31 8.45
N ILE A 108 0.69 14.31 8.93
CA ILE A 108 1.11 14.98 10.17
C ILE A 108 0.90 16.49 10.05
N LYS A 109 1.28 17.07 8.90
CA LYS A 109 1.06 18.49 8.61
C LYS A 109 -0.42 18.82 8.46
N GLU A 110 -1.19 17.95 7.80
CA GLU A 110 -2.64 18.13 7.67
C GLU A 110 -3.36 18.09 9.01
N GLY A 111 -2.89 17.27 9.96
CA GLY A 111 -3.38 17.19 11.32
C GLY A 111 -3.01 18.40 12.19
N LYS A 112 -2.33 19.41 11.63
CA LYS A 112 -1.86 20.62 12.34
C LYS A 112 -1.08 20.30 13.62
N THR A 113 -0.26 19.24 13.57
CA THR A 113 0.57 18.82 14.70
C THR A 113 1.55 19.95 15.06
N PRO A 114 1.66 20.37 16.34
CA PRO A 114 2.63 21.36 16.79
C PRO A 114 4.07 20.95 16.40
N ALA A 115 4.88 21.92 15.98
CA ALA A 115 6.25 21.65 15.52
C ALA A 115 7.10 20.86 16.54
N THR A 116 6.90 21.12 17.82
CA THR A 116 7.56 20.42 18.94
C THR A 116 7.24 18.95 19.04
N LEU A 117 6.09 18.51 18.53
CA LEU A 117 5.61 17.12 18.61
C LEU A 117 5.76 16.35 17.29
N VAL A 118 6.12 17.01 16.18
CA VAL A 118 6.22 16.38 14.85
C VAL A 118 7.15 15.17 14.86
N GLY A 119 8.31 15.28 15.53
CA GLY A 119 9.27 14.17 15.62
C GLY A 119 8.71 12.96 16.38
N ALA A 120 8.08 13.20 17.53
CA ALA A 120 7.48 12.15 18.35
C ALA A 120 6.31 11.44 17.60
N VAL A 121 5.44 12.23 16.95
CA VAL A 121 4.33 11.71 16.15
C VAL A 121 4.85 10.92 14.95
N ALA A 122 5.87 11.41 14.26
CA ALA A 122 6.49 10.69 13.13
C ALA A 122 7.12 9.37 13.59
N GLY A 123 7.80 9.37 14.74
CA GLY A 123 8.35 8.16 15.34
C GLY A 123 7.29 7.14 15.70
N PHE A 124 6.19 7.58 16.33
CA PHE A 124 5.06 6.71 16.68
C PHE A 124 4.37 6.13 15.44
N ILE A 125 4.10 6.97 14.44
CA ILE A 125 3.51 6.52 13.16
C ILE A 125 4.44 5.50 12.48
N SER A 126 5.76 5.71 12.51
CA SER A 126 6.72 4.77 11.96
C SER A 126 6.70 3.45 12.73
N PHE A 127 6.73 3.49 14.06
CA PHE A 127 6.67 2.29 14.90
C PHE A 127 5.44 1.45 14.60
N VAL A 128 4.24 2.05 14.64
CA VAL A 128 2.98 1.36 14.32
C VAL A 128 2.94 0.91 12.85
N GLY A 129 3.48 1.73 11.95
CA GLY A 129 3.50 1.43 10.52
C GLY A 129 4.39 0.25 10.16
N TYR A 130 5.56 0.11 10.79
CA TYR A 130 6.50 -1.01 10.55
C TYR A 130 6.19 -2.26 11.39
N MET A 131 5.37 -2.16 12.42
CA MET A 131 5.01 -3.30 13.27
C MET A 131 4.54 -4.54 12.49
N PRO A 132 3.74 -4.42 11.42
CA PRO A 132 3.34 -5.58 10.62
C PRO A 132 4.52 -6.30 9.97
N ASP A 133 5.60 -5.61 9.62
CA ASP A 133 6.77 -6.23 8.97
C ASP A 133 7.44 -7.27 9.87
N SER A 134 7.24 -7.20 11.19
CA SER A 134 7.83 -8.15 12.16
C SER A 134 7.23 -9.56 12.06
N PHE A 135 5.99 -9.70 11.61
CA PHE A 135 5.29 -10.99 11.63
C PHE A 135 4.66 -11.38 10.29
N ILE A 136 4.47 -10.42 9.37
CA ILE A 136 3.69 -10.66 8.14
C ILE A 136 4.36 -11.66 7.22
N TYR A 137 5.69 -11.63 7.12
CA TYR A 137 6.44 -12.57 6.27
C TYR A 137 6.32 -14.00 6.80
N THR A 138 6.40 -14.18 8.12
CA THR A 138 6.21 -15.49 8.78
C THR A 138 4.78 -16.00 8.58
N LEU A 139 3.79 -15.11 8.70
CA LEU A 139 2.39 -15.45 8.52
C LEU A 139 2.09 -15.88 7.09
N ILE A 140 2.57 -15.13 6.09
CA ILE A 140 2.38 -15.46 4.68
C ILE A 140 3.14 -16.73 4.34
N GLY A 141 4.39 -16.90 4.79
CA GLY A 141 5.17 -18.12 4.59
C GLY A 141 4.42 -19.35 5.12
N HIS A 142 3.90 -19.28 6.35
CA HIS A 142 3.09 -20.35 6.93
C HIS A 142 1.87 -20.70 6.07
N TRP A 143 1.18 -19.72 5.49
CA TRP A 143 0.03 -20.00 4.61
C TRP A 143 0.45 -20.66 3.30
N LEU A 144 1.57 -20.22 2.70
CA LEU A 144 2.07 -20.79 1.46
C LEU A 144 2.55 -22.24 1.68
N ASP A 145 3.22 -22.52 2.80
CA ASP A 145 3.69 -23.88 3.14
C ASP A 145 2.53 -24.82 3.45
N LYS A 146 1.52 -24.33 4.18
CA LYS A 146 0.38 -25.16 4.61
C LYS A 146 -0.65 -25.39 3.52
N TYR A 147 -0.82 -24.44 2.61
CA TYR A 147 -1.84 -24.46 1.56
C TYR A 147 -1.21 -24.26 0.17
N PRO A 148 -0.58 -25.31 -0.40
CA PRO A 148 0.03 -25.23 -1.71
C PRO A 148 -1.01 -25.00 -2.83
N GLY A 149 -0.55 -24.58 -4.01
CA GLY A 149 -1.40 -24.53 -5.19
C GLY A 149 -2.33 -23.32 -5.28
N GLY A 150 -1.91 -22.17 -4.76
CA GLY A 150 -2.64 -20.89 -4.93
C GLY A 150 -3.56 -20.52 -3.75
N THR A 151 -4.04 -21.46 -2.95
CA THR A 151 -4.90 -21.18 -1.79
C THR A 151 -4.17 -20.32 -0.75
N GLY A 152 -2.87 -20.54 -0.52
CA GLY A 152 -2.05 -19.72 0.36
C GLY A 152 -2.00 -18.24 -0.11
N TYR A 153 -1.88 -18.01 -1.42
CA TYR A 153 -1.95 -16.67 -2.00
C TYR A 153 -3.34 -16.04 -1.83
N GLN A 154 -4.41 -16.84 -1.93
CA GLN A 154 -5.77 -16.32 -1.68
C GLN A 154 -5.92 -15.81 -0.24
N TYR A 155 -5.43 -16.55 0.76
CA TYR A 155 -5.41 -16.08 2.15
C TYR A 155 -4.59 -14.80 2.31
N MET A 156 -3.42 -14.73 1.67
CA MET A 156 -2.61 -13.52 1.66
C MET A 156 -3.39 -12.32 1.08
N PHE A 157 -4.01 -12.48 -0.09
CA PHE A 157 -4.77 -11.39 -0.71
C PHE A 157 -6.00 -10.98 0.12
N MET A 158 -6.74 -11.93 0.69
CA MET A 158 -7.86 -11.63 1.60
C MET A 158 -7.40 -10.84 2.82
N TYR A 159 -6.30 -11.23 3.43
CA TYR A 159 -5.71 -10.51 4.55
C TYR A 159 -5.33 -9.08 4.16
N MET A 160 -4.70 -8.89 2.99
CA MET A 160 -4.35 -7.56 2.48
C MET A 160 -5.57 -6.70 2.17
N ILE A 161 -6.64 -7.29 1.63
CA ILE A 161 -7.92 -6.61 1.40
C ILE A 161 -8.49 -6.10 2.73
N LEU A 162 -8.50 -6.93 3.78
CA LEU A 162 -8.96 -6.53 5.11
C LEU A 162 -8.22 -5.27 5.60
N PHE A 163 -6.88 -5.26 5.52
CA PHE A 163 -6.09 -4.10 5.93
C PHE A 163 -6.28 -2.88 5.03
N SER A 164 -6.54 -3.08 3.75
CA SER A 164 -6.85 -2.00 2.83
C SER A 164 -8.20 -1.35 3.16
N VAL A 165 -9.21 -2.15 3.46
CA VAL A 165 -10.53 -1.69 3.91
C VAL A 165 -10.44 -0.95 5.25
N LEU A 166 -9.65 -1.48 6.20
CA LEU A 166 -9.35 -0.76 7.45
C LEU A 166 -8.69 0.59 7.18
N GLY A 167 -7.77 0.66 6.21
CA GLY A 167 -7.15 1.91 5.77
C GLY A 167 -8.16 2.92 5.23
N ILE A 168 -9.16 2.48 4.46
CA ILE A 168 -10.26 3.32 3.97
C ILE A 168 -11.08 3.87 5.15
N PHE A 169 -11.40 3.01 6.11
CA PHE A 169 -12.18 3.39 7.29
C PHE A 169 -11.45 4.43 8.15
N ILE A 170 -10.19 4.15 8.51
CA ILE A 170 -9.36 5.04 9.34
C ILE A 170 -9.14 6.38 8.63
N SER A 171 -8.81 6.39 7.34
CA SER A 171 -8.62 7.63 6.58
C SER A 171 -9.90 8.45 6.49
N THR A 172 -11.06 7.80 6.42
CA THR A 172 -12.35 8.47 6.43
C THR A 172 -12.64 9.13 7.78
N ILE A 173 -12.35 8.45 8.89
CA ILE A 173 -12.45 9.01 10.23
C ILE A 173 -11.53 10.22 10.37
N LEU A 174 -10.28 10.09 9.94
CA LEU A 174 -9.30 11.16 10.00
C LEU A 174 -9.73 12.40 9.20
N ILE A 175 -10.28 12.22 8.01
CA ILE A 175 -10.83 13.32 7.20
C ILE A 175 -12.01 14.00 7.92
N ARG A 176 -12.90 13.23 8.54
CA ARG A 176 -14.03 13.79 9.31
C ARG A 176 -13.53 14.57 10.52
N TYR A 177 -12.57 14.02 11.26
CA TYR A 177 -11.95 14.66 12.41
C TYR A 177 -11.30 16.00 12.02
N MET A 178 -10.48 16.01 10.97
CA MET A 178 -9.83 17.24 10.48
C MET A 178 -10.84 18.29 10.04
N LYS A 179 -11.93 17.90 9.37
CA LYS A 179 -13.01 18.84 8.99
C LYS A 179 -13.70 19.45 10.22
N ARG A 180 -13.93 18.65 11.25
CA ARG A 180 -14.58 19.12 12.48
C ARG A 180 -13.69 20.09 13.27
N ASN A 181 -12.39 19.86 13.28
CA ASN A 181 -11.42 20.62 14.08
C ASN A 181 -10.71 21.73 13.34
N ASN A 182 -11.09 22.07 12.10
CA ASN A 182 -10.48 23.16 11.31
C ASN A 182 -10.66 24.56 11.95
N GLY A 183 -11.36 24.68 13.09
CA GLY A 183 -11.49 25.90 13.88
C GLY A 183 -10.81 25.89 15.26
N VAL A 184 -10.23 24.77 15.71
CA VAL A 184 -9.88 24.58 17.12
C VAL A 184 -8.40 24.81 17.46
N TYR A 185 -7.50 24.82 16.49
CA TYR A 185 -6.10 25.17 16.76
C TYR A 185 -5.80 26.57 16.21
N PRO A 186 -5.71 27.59 17.07
CA PRO A 186 -5.20 28.88 16.67
C PRO A 186 -3.75 28.70 16.20
N VAL A 187 -3.46 29.19 14.99
CA VAL A 187 -2.08 29.33 14.53
C VAL A 187 -1.40 30.25 15.53
N PRO A 188 -0.30 29.87 16.21
CA PRO A 188 0.45 30.81 17.02
C PRO A 188 0.90 31.90 16.09
N SER A 189 0.42 33.11 16.30
CA SER A 189 0.96 34.31 15.66
C SER A 189 2.45 34.39 15.97
N LYS A 190 3.25 34.58 14.93
CA LYS A 190 4.68 34.81 15.06
C LYS A 190 4.97 35.99 15.95
#